data_4302228310e593bed8f972ce5f6a27af
#
_entry.id   4302228310e593bed8f972ce5f6a27af
#
_cell.length_a   1.000
_cell.length_b   1.000
_cell.length_c   1.000
_cell.angle_alpha   90.00
_cell.angle_beta   90.00
_cell.angle_gamma   90.00
#
_symmetry.space_group_name_H-M   'P 1'
#
loop_
_entity.id
_entity.type
_entity.pdbx_description
1 polymer ?
#
loop_
_entity_poly.entity_id
_entity_poly.type
_entity_poly.pdbx_seq_one_letter_code
_entity_poly.pdbx_strand_id
1 'polypeptide(L)' 'MSKVQDKLNTLAADWGYESPLDMLESVGLLASPAICMNDDCDYTTDIEPDNARGWCECCETRTVASALLLAGVI' A
#
# COMPACT_ATOMS: atom_id res chain seq x y z
N MET A 1 -11.43 -7.06 -12.40
CA MET A 1 -10.57 -6.05 -11.76
C MET A 1 -9.57 -6.73 -10.87
N SER A 2 -8.38 -6.20 -10.78
CA SER A 2 -7.34 -6.86 -10.02
C SER A 2 -7.43 -6.49 -8.53
N LYS A 3 -7.05 -7.42 -7.68
CA LYS A 3 -6.92 -7.19 -6.25
C LYS A 3 -5.94 -6.07 -5.96
N VAL A 4 -4.85 -6.01 -6.72
CA VAL A 4 -3.82 -4.98 -6.55
C VAL A 4 -4.40 -3.59 -6.80
N GLN A 5 -5.18 -3.43 -7.85
CA GLN A 5 -5.80 -2.14 -8.15
C GLN A 5 -6.79 -1.72 -7.08
N ASP A 6 -7.59 -2.67 -6.59
CA ASP A 6 -8.54 -2.39 -5.51
C ASP A 6 -7.81 -1.98 -4.24
N LYS A 7 -6.72 -2.65 -3.91
CA LYS A 7 -5.91 -2.30 -2.73
C LYS A 7 -5.29 -0.92 -2.88
N LEU A 8 -4.80 -0.57 -4.07
CA LEU A 8 -4.24 0.76 -4.32
C LEU A 8 -5.30 1.84 -4.16
N ASN A 9 -6.50 1.60 -4.66
CA ASN A 9 -7.61 2.56 -4.53
C ASN A 9 -7.98 2.76 -3.05
N THR A 10 -8.06 1.68 -2.30
CA THR A 10 -8.36 1.74 -0.87
C THR A 10 -7.28 2.51 -0.11
N LEU A 11 -6.02 2.22 -0.42
CA LEU A 11 -4.89 2.88 0.21
C LEU A 11 -4.89 4.38 -0.06
N ALA A 12 -5.10 4.78 -1.31
CA ALA A 12 -5.14 6.19 -1.67
C ALA A 12 -6.26 6.91 -0.93
N ALA A 13 -7.44 6.31 -0.86
CA ALA A 13 -8.58 6.91 -0.17
C ALA A 13 -8.31 7.05 1.33
N ASP A 14 -7.69 6.04 1.93
CA ASP A 14 -7.37 6.04 3.36
C ASP A 14 -6.36 7.13 3.72
N TRP A 15 -5.44 7.42 2.80
CA TRP A 15 -4.41 8.45 3.00
C TRP A 15 -4.84 9.83 2.51
N GLY A 16 -6.08 9.97 2.02
CA GLY A 16 -6.62 11.27 1.64
C GLY A 16 -6.26 11.73 0.23
N TYR A 17 -5.83 10.85 -0.64
CA TYR A 17 -5.54 11.16 -2.03
C TYR A 17 -6.75 10.91 -2.91
N GLU A 18 -6.88 11.66 -4.00
CA GLU A 18 -7.99 11.50 -4.93
C GLU A 18 -7.86 10.24 -5.78
N SER A 19 -6.62 9.80 -6.04
CA SER A 19 -6.38 8.62 -6.86
C SER A 19 -5.04 7.98 -6.46
N PRO A 20 -4.82 6.72 -6.85
CA PRO A 20 -3.53 6.08 -6.65
C PRO A 20 -2.38 6.83 -7.31
N LEU A 21 -2.61 7.43 -8.47
CA LEU A 21 -1.57 8.18 -9.16
C LEU A 21 -1.12 9.39 -8.35
N ASP A 22 -2.07 10.14 -7.78
CA ASP A 22 -1.73 11.26 -6.90
C ASP A 22 -0.90 10.82 -5.71
N MET A 23 -1.28 9.69 -5.12
CA MET A 23 -0.54 9.11 -4.00
C MET A 23 0.89 8.77 -4.40
N LEU A 24 1.06 8.11 -5.54
CA LEU A 24 2.38 7.67 -6.01
C LEU A 24 3.30 8.85 -6.32
N GLU A 25 2.75 9.94 -6.82
CA GLU A 25 3.53 11.15 -7.10
C GLU A 25 4.03 11.83 -5.82
N SER A 26 3.37 11.55 -4.70
CA SER A 26 3.71 12.14 -3.41
C SER A 26 4.63 11.28 -2.55
N VAL A 27 4.92 10.04 -2.99
CA VAL A 27 5.74 9.12 -2.22
C VAL A 27 7.18 9.61 -2.14
N GLY A 28 7.71 9.67 -0.92
CA GLY A 28 9.10 10.02 -0.70
C GLY A 28 10.03 8.83 -0.84
N LEU A 29 11.34 9.09 -0.78
CA LEU A 29 12.34 8.04 -0.91
C LEU A 29 12.54 7.24 0.38
N LEU A 30 12.10 7.78 1.51
CA LEU A 30 12.34 7.15 2.81
C LEU A 30 11.23 6.21 3.24
N ALA A 31 10.00 6.46 2.81
CA ALA A 31 8.86 5.65 3.19
C ALA A 31 7.76 5.75 2.14
N SER A 32 7.00 4.69 2.02
CA SER A 32 5.87 4.60 1.08
C SER A 32 4.61 4.19 1.84
N PRO A 33 3.45 4.73 1.47
CA PRO A 33 2.19 4.17 1.94
C PRO A 33 2.12 2.69 1.59
N ALA A 34 1.52 1.90 2.45
CA ALA A 34 1.45 0.46 2.27
C ALA A 34 0.13 -0.08 2.83
N ILE A 35 -0.31 -1.20 2.30
CA ILE A 35 -1.58 -1.80 2.67
C ILE A 35 -1.45 -3.31 2.78
N CYS A 36 -2.18 -3.88 3.74
CA CYS A 36 -2.24 -5.33 3.88
C CYS A 36 -2.91 -5.95 2.66
N MET A 37 -2.32 -7.00 2.14
CA MET A 37 -2.80 -7.67 0.92
C MET A 37 -3.82 -8.76 1.17
N ASN A 38 -4.20 -9.01 2.41
CA ASN A 38 -5.27 -9.94 2.69
C ASN A 38 -6.62 -9.35 2.29
N ASP A 39 -7.50 -10.19 1.72
CA ASP A 39 -8.77 -9.72 1.16
C ASP A 39 -9.67 -9.05 2.20
N ASP A 40 -9.65 -9.54 3.43
CA ASP A 40 -10.54 -9.05 4.49
C ASP A 40 -9.89 -7.98 5.36
N CYS A 41 -8.73 -7.47 4.96
CA CYS A 41 -7.99 -6.53 5.79
C CYS A 41 -7.54 -5.34 4.96
N ASP A 42 -7.85 -4.15 5.43
CA ASP A 42 -7.43 -2.91 4.79
C ASP A 42 -6.49 -2.10 5.67
N TYR A 43 -5.72 -2.78 6.53
CA TYR A 43 -4.75 -2.13 7.38
C TYR A 43 -3.71 -1.39 6.55
N THR A 44 -3.48 -0.12 6.86
CA THR A 44 -2.51 0.71 6.17
C THR A 44 -1.45 1.23 7.13
N THR A 45 -0.25 1.43 6.61
CA THR A 45 0.88 1.98 7.36
C THR A 45 1.90 2.51 6.35
N ASP A 46 3.03 2.99 6.85
CA ASP A 46 4.14 3.37 5.97
C ASP A 46 5.29 2.39 6.19
N ILE A 47 5.94 2.01 5.09
CA ILE A 47 7.07 1.08 5.12
C ILE A 47 8.10 1.52 4.09
N GLU A 48 9.24 0.83 4.05
CA GLU A 48 10.25 1.10 3.04
C GLU A 48 9.66 0.86 1.64
N PRO A 49 9.99 1.71 0.64
CA PRO A 49 9.35 1.61 -0.68
C PRO A 49 9.52 0.27 -1.39
N ASP A 50 10.59 -0.45 -1.13
CA ASP A 50 10.85 -1.76 -1.74
C ASP A 50 10.41 -2.94 -0.87
N ASN A 51 9.70 -2.69 0.22
CA ASN A 51 9.27 -3.75 1.13
C ASN A 51 7.90 -4.28 0.72
N ALA A 52 7.83 -5.57 0.44
CA ALA A 52 6.58 -6.26 0.10
C ALA A 52 6.08 -7.16 1.24
N ARG A 53 6.77 -7.17 2.37
CA ARG A 53 6.47 -8.08 3.49
C ARG A 53 6.44 -7.32 4.81
N GLY A 54 5.79 -6.17 4.83
CA GLY A 54 5.60 -5.40 6.05
C GLY A 54 4.64 -6.11 7.01
N TRP A 55 4.78 -5.79 8.27
CA TRP A 55 3.95 -6.39 9.31
C TRP A 55 2.55 -5.78 9.34
N CYS A 56 1.53 -6.62 9.37
CA CYS A 56 0.15 -6.21 9.56
C CYS A 56 -0.25 -6.52 11.01
N GLU A 57 -0.56 -5.48 11.76
CA GLU A 57 -0.94 -5.65 13.16
C GLU A 57 -2.33 -6.27 13.32
N CYS A 58 -3.20 -6.11 12.33
CA CYS A 58 -4.52 -6.71 12.36
C CYS A 58 -4.49 -8.21 12.13
N CYS A 59 -3.70 -8.64 11.14
CA CYS A 59 -3.60 -10.05 10.76
C CYS A 59 -2.50 -10.79 11.47
N GLU A 60 -1.56 -10.04 12.05
CA GLU A 60 -0.35 -10.57 12.67
C GLU A 60 0.44 -11.42 11.68
N THR A 61 0.55 -10.92 10.45
CA THR A 61 1.29 -11.58 9.36
C THR A 61 2.07 -10.55 8.56
N ARG A 62 3.04 -11.03 7.78
CA ARG A 62 3.87 -10.16 6.94
C ARG A 62 3.23 -10.04 5.55
N THR A 63 2.12 -9.32 5.49
CA THR A 63 1.31 -9.22 4.29
C THR A 63 1.12 -7.78 3.79
N VAL A 64 1.84 -6.83 4.35
CA VAL A 64 1.74 -5.42 3.96
C VAL A 64 2.74 -5.13 2.85
N ALA A 65 2.27 -4.57 1.74
CA ALA A 65 3.11 -4.25 0.58
C ALA A 65 3.09 -2.75 0.30
N SER A 66 4.23 -2.22 -0.15
CA SER A 66 4.32 -0.80 -0.48
C SER A 66 3.54 -0.46 -1.74
N ALA A 67 3.05 0.79 -1.82
CA ALA A 67 2.32 1.27 -2.98
C ALA A 67 3.16 1.22 -4.25
N LEU A 68 4.45 1.53 -4.16
CA LEU A 68 5.34 1.53 -5.32
C LEU A 68 5.50 0.13 -5.91
N LEU A 69 5.59 -0.90 -5.06
CA LEU A 69 5.66 -2.28 -5.53
C LEU A 69 4.33 -2.71 -6.14
N LEU A 70 3.22 -2.37 -5.50
CA LEU A 70 1.90 -2.72 -6.01
C LEU A 70 1.60 -2.08 -7.37
N ALA A 71 2.10 -0.88 -7.57
CA ALA A 71 1.90 -0.17 -8.84
C ALA A 71 2.88 -0.59 -9.94
N GLY A 72 3.88 -1.40 -9.59
CA GLY A 72 4.87 -1.84 -10.56
C GLY A 72 5.89 -0.77 -10.93
N VAL A 73 6.10 0.23 -10.08
CA VAL A 73 7.05 1.32 -10.33
C VAL A 73 8.48 0.86 -10.07
N ILE A 74 8.63 -0.04 -9.12
CA ILE A 74 9.95 -0.60 -8.79
C ILE A 74 9.92 -2.10 -8.68
#